data_598432ca428c596263d40838d5b1430a
#
_entry.id   598432ca428c596263d40838d5b1430a
#
_cell.length_a   1.000
_cell.length_b   1.000
_cell.length_c   1.000
_cell.angle_alpha   90.00
_cell.angle_beta   90.00
_cell.angle_gamma   90.00
#
_symmetry.space_group_name_H-M   'P 1'
#
loop_
_entity.id
_entity.type
_entity.pdbx_description
1 polymer ?
#
loop_
_entity_poly.entity_id
_entity_poly.type
_entity_poly.pdbx_seq_one_letter_code
_entity_poly.pdbx_strand_id
1 'polypeptide(L)'
;MHSAKVFTAGVMLLASAGLASAVDVPPPGAAGCSGCHPISRWTGSPVARLNARNATEIVTAMQEFRAGKRPGTIMDRIAKGFADDEIKAIAAWYAAQKE
;
A
#
# COMPACT_ATOMS: atom_id res chain seq x y z
N MET A 1 7.38 9.47 -68.00
CA MET A 1 7.23 10.19 -66.73
C MET A 1 6.77 9.23 -65.66
N HIS A 2 7.66 8.79 -64.83
CA HIS A 2 7.35 7.89 -63.73
C HIS A 2 7.27 8.70 -62.45
N SER A 3 6.06 8.89 -61.90
CA SER A 3 5.86 9.51 -60.58
C SER A 3 6.15 8.49 -59.51
N ALA A 4 7.30 8.64 -58.87
CA ALA A 4 7.61 7.87 -57.66
C ALA A 4 6.79 8.40 -56.50
N LYS A 5 5.80 7.60 -56.05
CA LYS A 5 5.09 7.88 -54.81
C LYS A 5 5.98 7.45 -53.66
N VAL A 6 6.53 8.41 -52.95
CA VAL A 6 7.23 8.17 -51.70
C VAL A 6 6.22 7.88 -50.62
N PHE A 7 6.12 6.63 -50.23
CA PHE A 7 5.36 6.25 -49.01
C PHE A 7 6.24 6.52 -47.81
N THR A 8 5.93 7.59 -47.10
CA THR A 8 6.53 7.85 -45.79
C THR A 8 5.84 6.95 -44.78
N ALA A 9 6.50 5.86 -44.41
CA ALA A 9 6.04 5.02 -43.32
C ALA A 9 6.26 5.78 -42.00
N GLY A 10 5.20 6.32 -41.42
CA GLY A 10 5.24 6.90 -40.11
C GLY A 10 5.40 5.80 -39.04
N VAL A 11 6.58 5.76 -38.43
CA VAL A 11 6.82 4.91 -37.27
C VAL A 11 6.08 5.51 -36.10
N MET A 12 4.95 4.91 -35.77
CA MET A 12 4.20 5.24 -34.58
C MET A 12 4.90 4.61 -33.37
N LEU A 13 5.71 5.40 -32.65
CA LEU A 13 6.25 4.99 -31.36
C LEU A 13 5.09 4.94 -30.38
N LEU A 14 4.62 3.74 -30.10
CA LEU A 14 3.78 3.46 -28.95
C LEU A 14 4.67 3.58 -27.71
N ALA A 15 4.64 4.74 -27.06
CA ALA A 15 5.18 4.90 -25.74
C ALA A 15 4.32 4.05 -24.79
N SER A 16 4.81 2.86 -24.46
CA SER A 16 4.28 2.09 -23.34
C SER A 16 4.62 2.86 -22.08
N ALA A 17 3.68 3.68 -21.62
CA ALA A 17 3.73 4.21 -20.27
C ALA A 17 3.63 3.00 -19.35
N GLY A 18 4.77 2.55 -18.80
CA GLY A 18 4.79 1.54 -17.76
C GLY A 18 3.95 2.07 -16.61
N LEU A 19 2.82 1.41 -16.34
CA LEU A 19 2.07 1.64 -15.13
C LEU A 19 2.99 1.25 -13.97
N ALA A 20 3.60 2.25 -13.32
CA ALA A 20 4.27 2.03 -12.06
C ALA A 20 3.26 1.36 -11.14
N SER A 21 3.55 0.15 -10.69
CA SER A 21 2.68 -0.60 -9.82
C SER A 21 2.45 0.23 -8.56
N ALA A 22 1.21 0.60 -8.24
CA ALA A 22 0.86 1.37 -7.04
C ALA A 22 1.28 0.67 -5.74
N VAL A 23 1.72 -0.60 -5.84
CA VAL A 23 2.24 -1.43 -4.74
C VAL A 23 3.62 -0.97 -4.25
N ASP A 24 4.39 -0.25 -5.09
CA ASP A 24 5.76 0.18 -4.76
C ASP A 24 5.82 1.48 -3.95
N VAL A 25 4.72 2.22 -3.90
CA VAL A 25 4.64 3.48 -3.17
C VAL A 25 3.66 3.34 -2.01
N PRO A 26 4.13 3.43 -0.75
CA PRO A 26 3.23 3.36 0.39
C PRO A 26 2.26 4.54 0.38
N PRO A 27 0.97 4.32 0.69
CA PRO A 27 0.02 5.41 0.84
C PRO A 27 0.39 6.30 2.04
N PRO A 28 -0.15 7.54 2.10
CA PRO A 28 0.11 8.44 3.22
C PRO A 28 -0.13 7.79 4.57
N GLY A 29 0.84 7.89 5.47
CA GLY A 29 0.79 7.34 6.82
C GLY A 29 1.27 5.89 6.95
N ALA A 30 1.35 5.12 5.88
CA ALA A 30 1.76 3.72 5.94
C ALA A 30 3.20 3.52 6.41
N ALA A 31 4.12 4.36 5.99
CA ALA A 31 5.53 4.26 6.38
C ALA A 31 5.72 4.40 7.90
N GLY A 32 4.91 5.21 8.57
CA GLY A 32 4.96 5.38 10.02
C GLY A 32 4.64 4.12 10.81
N CYS A 33 3.82 3.24 10.27
CA CYS A 33 3.47 1.96 10.90
C CYS A 33 4.71 1.07 11.08
N SER A 34 5.61 1.06 10.12
CA SER A 34 6.86 0.28 10.17
C SER A 34 7.84 0.74 11.24
N GLY A 35 7.63 1.90 11.84
CA GLY A 35 8.43 2.38 12.97
C GLY A 35 8.27 1.53 14.23
N CYS A 36 7.12 0.88 14.39
CA CYS A 36 6.81 0.00 15.52
C CYS A 36 6.47 -1.43 15.08
N HIS A 37 5.74 -1.58 13.97
CA HIS A 37 5.41 -2.89 13.41
C HIS A 37 6.56 -3.39 12.54
N PRO A 38 7.24 -4.50 12.94
CA PRO A 38 8.42 -4.95 12.22
C PRO A 38 8.07 -5.47 10.82
N ILE A 39 8.95 -5.23 9.87
CA ILE A 39 8.87 -5.77 8.52
C ILE A 39 9.30 -7.24 8.53
N SER A 40 10.32 -7.57 9.32
CA SER A 40 10.88 -8.92 9.41
C SER A 40 10.27 -9.74 10.55
N ARG A 41 9.99 -11.00 10.28
CA ARG A 41 9.54 -11.97 11.30
C ARG A 41 10.62 -12.34 12.32
N TRP A 42 11.88 -12.01 12.06
CA TRP A 42 13.02 -12.43 12.86
C TRP A 42 13.40 -11.47 13.99
N THR A 43 12.60 -10.45 14.23
CA THR A 43 12.93 -9.41 15.22
C THR A 43 12.63 -9.79 16.65
N GLY A 44 11.82 -10.81 16.91
CA GLY A 44 11.37 -11.16 18.25
C GLY A 44 10.47 -10.10 18.91
N SER A 45 10.01 -9.09 18.14
CA SER A 45 9.15 -8.03 18.64
C SER A 45 7.79 -8.56 19.08
N PRO A 46 7.24 -8.11 20.22
CA PRO A 46 5.87 -8.41 20.60
C PRO A 46 4.84 -7.67 19.76
N VAL A 47 5.26 -6.66 18.98
CA VAL A 47 4.38 -5.90 18.09
C VAL A 47 4.14 -6.69 16.81
N ALA A 48 2.89 -6.86 16.44
CA ALA A 48 2.51 -7.67 15.29
C ALA A 48 3.07 -7.12 13.98
N ARG A 49 3.56 -8.02 13.12
CA ARG A 49 3.94 -7.70 11.76
C ARG A 49 2.68 -7.49 10.91
N LEU A 50 2.69 -6.48 10.05
CA LEU A 50 1.56 -6.15 9.18
C LEU A 50 1.70 -6.74 7.78
N ASN A 51 2.93 -6.93 7.31
CA ASN A 51 3.22 -7.45 5.96
C ASN A 51 2.53 -8.79 5.72
N ALA A 52 1.93 -8.93 4.53
CA ALA A 52 1.21 -10.11 4.09
C ALA A 52 0.00 -10.50 4.97
N ARG A 53 -0.44 -9.64 5.85
CA ARG A 53 -1.65 -9.83 6.64
C ARG A 53 -2.89 -9.58 5.79
N ASN A 54 -3.99 -10.24 6.14
CA ASN A 54 -5.28 -9.99 5.48
C ASN A 54 -5.70 -8.53 5.67
N ALA A 55 -6.02 -7.85 4.56
CA ALA A 55 -6.40 -6.44 4.59
C ALA A 55 -7.64 -6.18 5.46
N THR A 56 -8.65 -7.06 5.38
CA THR A 56 -9.86 -6.93 6.19
C THR A 56 -9.58 -7.03 7.69
N GLU A 57 -8.66 -7.90 8.09
CA GLU A 57 -8.24 -8.01 9.50
C GLU A 57 -7.56 -6.72 9.98
N ILE A 58 -6.70 -6.11 9.16
CA ILE A 58 -6.04 -4.84 9.51
C ILE A 58 -7.09 -3.74 9.65
N VAL A 59 -8.02 -3.63 8.69
CA VAL A 59 -9.10 -2.63 8.73
C VAL A 59 -9.95 -2.81 9.99
N THR A 60 -10.38 -4.03 10.28
CA THR A 60 -11.21 -4.33 11.45
C THR A 60 -10.48 -3.97 12.74
N ALA A 61 -9.22 -4.36 12.88
CA ALA A 61 -8.43 -4.02 14.05
C ALA A 61 -8.30 -2.51 14.25
N MET A 62 -8.01 -1.76 13.19
CA MET A 62 -7.89 -0.31 13.26
C MET A 62 -9.20 0.36 13.63
N GLN A 63 -10.30 -0.09 13.07
CA GLN A 63 -11.63 0.43 13.42
C GLN A 63 -12.01 0.14 14.89
N GLU A 64 -11.67 -1.05 15.37
CA GLU A 64 -11.90 -1.44 16.77
C GLU A 64 -11.03 -0.63 17.74
N PHE A 65 -9.77 -0.38 17.41
CA PHE A 65 -8.91 0.50 18.20
C PHE A 65 -9.47 1.92 18.26
N ARG A 66 -9.88 2.45 17.10
CA ARG A 66 -10.47 3.79 17.02
C ARG A 66 -11.76 3.91 17.85
N ALA A 67 -12.58 2.87 17.86
CA ALA A 67 -13.84 2.82 18.60
C ALA A 67 -13.68 2.47 20.10
N GLY A 68 -12.47 2.18 20.56
CA GLY A 68 -12.21 1.74 21.92
C GLY A 68 -12.70 0.32 22.23
N LYS A 69 -12.96 -0.49 21.21
CA LYS A 69 -13.44 -1.88 21.35
C LYS A 69 -12.31 -2.90 21.46
N ARG A 70 -11.09 -2.50 21.10
CA ARG A 70 -9.90 -3.34 21.20
C ARG A 70 -8.90 -2.67 22.14
N PRO A 71 -8.44 -3.37 23.19
CA PRO A 71 -7.42 -2.82 24.08
C PRO A 71 -6.09 -2.71 23.35
N GLY A 72 -5.39 -1.60 23.54
CA GLY A 72 -4.08 -1.35 22.98
C GLY A 72 -3.30 -0.41 23.86
N THR A 73 -1.99 -0.56 23.89
CA THR A 73 -1.09 0.31 24.66
C THR A 73 -1.02 1.70 24.04
N ILE A 74 -0.99 1.78 22.71
CA ILE A 74 -0.88 3.02 21.94
C ILE A 74 -1.79 3.06 20.72
N MET A 75 -2.16 1.88 20.15
CA MET A 75 -2.92 1.83 18.90
C MET A 75 -4.31 2.46 19.00
N ASP A 76 -4.93 2.46 20.15
CA ASP A 76 -6.20 3.15 20.41
C ASP A 76 -6.10 4.66 20.16
N ARG A 77 -4.94 5.26 20.40
CA ARG A 77 -4.66 6.66 20.10
C ARG A 77 -4.25 6.88 18.66
N ILE A 78 -3.37 6.04 18.14
CA ILE A 78 -2.88 6.15 16.76
C ILE A 78 -4.02 6.01 15.75
N ALA A 79 -4.90 5.04 15.95
CA ALA A 79 -6.02 4.77 15.06
C ALA A 79 -6.99 5.94 14.92
N LYS A 80 -7.11 6.79 15.92
CA LYS A 80 -7.96 7.99 15.89
C LYS A 80 -7.47 9.05 14.90
N GLY A 81 -6.22 9.00 14.48
CA GLY A 81 -5.63 9.90 13.50
C GLY A 81 -5.92 9.54 12.04
N PHE A 82 -6.64 8.45 11.76
CA PHE A 82 -6.88 7.95 10.42
C PHE A 82 -8.37 7.85 10.11
N ALA A 83 -8.74 8.31 8.90
CA ALA A 83 -10.08 8.10 8.34
C ALA A 83 -10.22 6.70 7.75
N ASP A 84 -11.45 6.25 7.49
CA ASP A 84 -11.70 4.90 6.97
C ASP A 84 -11.04 4.62 5.62
N ASP A 85 -11.04 5.59 4.72
CA ASP A 85 -10.38 5.47 3.41
C ASP A 85 -8.86 5.35 3.53
N GLU A 86 -8.25 6.08 4.46
CA GLU A 86 -6.82 5.99 4.77
C GLU A 86 -6.48 4.61 5.37
N ILE A 87 -7.27 4.13 6.30
CA ILE A 87 -7.10 2.79 6.90
C ILE A 87 -7.18 1.70 5.82
N LYS A 88 -8.15 1.78 4.92
CA LYS A 88 -8.31 0.81 3.84
C LYS A 88 -7.13 0.81 2.87
N ALA A 89 -6.62 1.98 2.50
CA ALA A 89 -5.46 2.10 1.62
C ALA A 89 -4.20 1.53 2.27
N ILE A 90 -3.95 1.84 3.54
CA ILE A 90 -2.81 1.33 4.31
C ILE A 90 -2.91 -0.19 4.46
N ALA A 91 -4.09 -0.71 4.80
CA ALA A 91 -4.32 -2.14 4.96
C ALA A 91 -4.06 -2.89 3.64
N ALA A 92 -4.56 -2.39 2.52
CA ALA A 92 -4.33 -2.98 1.20
C ALA A 92 -2.83 -3.00 0.84
N TRP A 93 -2.12 -1.93 1.16
CA TRP A 93 -0.69 -1.84 0.89
C TRP A 93 0.11 -2.88 1.69
N TYR A 94 -0.13 -2.98 2.99
CA TYR A 94 0.56 -3.97 3.83
C TYR A 94 0.19 -5.41 3.46
N ALA A 95 -1.07 -5.68 3.15
CA ALA A 95 -1.51 -7.01 2.72
C ALA A 95 -0.81 -7.48 1.44
N ALA A 96 -0.44 -6.55 0.56
CA ALA A 96 0.27 -6.82 -0.69
C ALA A 96 1.78 -6.99 -0.52
N GLN A 97 2.34 -6.65 0.64
CA GLN A 97 3.77 -6.81 0.91
C GLN A 97 4.11 -8.29 1.12
N LYS A 98 5.30 -8.66 0.69
CA LYS A 98 5.80 -10.02 0.90
C LYS A 98 6.25 -10.24 2.35
N GLU A 99 6.19 -11.49 2.78
CA GLU A 99 6.79 -11.93 4.05
C GLU A 99 8.33 -11.86 4.03
#